data_7cd4d1b2873409dd515350c635c928b3
#
_entry.id   7cd4d1b2873409dd515350c635c928b3
#
_cell.length_a   1.000
_cell.length_b   1.000
_cell.length_c   1.000
_cell.angle_alpha   90.00
_cell.angle_beta   90.00
_cell.angle_gamma   90.00
#
_symmetry.space_group_name_H-M   'P 1'
#
loop_
_entity.id
_entity.type
_entity.pdbx_description
1 polymer ?
#
loop_
_entity_poly.entity_id
_entity_poly.type
_entity_poly.pdbx_seq_one_letter_code
_entity_poly.pdbx_strand_id
1 'polypeptide(L)'
;DHLIQRLREKKSQDDVEQVMGDILVDQRMNKILKKISEACDGEMELRGLARLSFRYIGKSGVEINLANLSTGMKTFVAIKQLLQNESLEEKGVLILDEPEVHLHPEWQILFAEVIVLLQKEYDMHILLTTHSPYFLHAIEVYSAKHRIADRCRYYLAENVGERAQIKNVTRATELVYNKLLRPFEILKAEEYRDS
;
A
#
# COMPACT_ATOMS: atom_id res chain seq x y z
N ASP A 1 -1.76 2.51 -18.48
CA ASP A 1 -1.00 1.73 -19.46
C ASP A 1 0.40 1.35 -18.99
N HIS A 2 1.15 2.24 -18.35
CA HIS A 2 2.51 1.97 -17.85
C HIS A 2 2.54 0.88 -16.77
N LEU A 3 1.58 0.88 -15.84
CA LEU A 3 1.47 -0.14 -14.79
C LEU A 3 1.20 -1.53 -15.39
N ILE A 4 0.31 -1.62 -16.39
CA ILE A 4 -0.01 -2.87 -17.08
C ILE A 4 1.22 -3.40 -17.85
N GLN A 5 2.02 -2.50 -18.41
CA GLN A 5 3.26 -2.88 -19.10
C GLN A 5 4.29 -3.44 -18.11
N ARG A 6 4.50 -2.78 -16.95
CA ARG A 6 5.39 -3.26 -15.88
C ARG A 6 4.95 -4.59 -15.27
N LEU A 7 3.66 -4.86 -15.18
CA LEU A 7 3.13 -6.14 -14.71
C LEU A 7 3.43 -7.31 -15.67
N ARG A 8 3.82 -7.05 -16.91
CA ARG A 8 4.12 -8.05 -17.96
C ARG A 8 5.59 -8.37 -18.09
N GLU A 9 6.47 -7.48 -17.67
CA GLU A 9 7.92 -7.67 -17.85
C GLU A 9 8.43 -8.75 -16.89
N LYS A 10 9.04 -9.80 -17.46
CA LYS A 10 9.79 -10.84 -16.75
C LYS A 10 11.25 -10.69 -17.16
N LYS A 11 12.15 -10.40 -16.22
CA LYS A 11 13.60 -10.35 -16.51
C LYS A 11 14.14 -11.75 -16.82
N SER A 12 14.98 -11.86 -17.82
CA SER A 12 15.74 -13.08 -18.14
C SER A 12 17.01 -13.14 -17.27
N GLN A 13 17.29 -14.34 -16.76
CA GLN A 13 18.47 -14.64 -15.94
C GLN A 13 19.72 -14.77 -16.79
N ASP A 14 20.83 -14.13 -16.37
CA ASP A 14 22.20 -14.63 -16.51
C ASP A 14 23.19 -13.67 -15.79
N ASP A 15 23.81 -14.13 -14.69
CA ASP A 15 25.24 -14.03 -14.35
C ASP A 15 25.51 -14.28 -12.85
N VAL A 16 26.66 -14.88 -12.52
CA VAL A 16 27.01 -15.42 -11.18
C VAL A 16 27.25 -14.34 -10.11
N GLU A 17 27.59 -13.10 -10.45
CA GLU A 17 27.62 -11.97 -9.52
C GLU A 17 26.21 -11.53 -9.09
N GLN A 18 25.21 -11.83 -9.89
CA GLN A 18 23.79 -11.65 -9.58
C GLN A 18 23.33 -12.55 -8.42
N VAL A 19 23.89 -13.75 -8.25
CA VAL A 19 23.45 -14.77 -7.26
C VAL A 19 23.54 -14.28 -5.80
N MET A 20 24.55 -13.50 -5.45
CA MET A 20 24.62 -12.93 -4.09
C MET A 20 23.69 -11.72 -3.90
N GLY A 21 23.49 -10.93 -4.95
CA GLY A 21 22.47 -9.89 -4.99
C GLY A 21 21.07 -10.48 -4.90
N ASP A 22 20.80 -11.54 -5.65
CA ASP A 22 19.51 -12.24 -5.71
C ASP A 22 19.11 -12.84 -4.35
N ILE A 23 20.05 -13.37 -3.56
CA ILE A 23 19.78 -13.92 -2.22
C ILE A 23 19.33 -12.80 -1.25
N LEU A 24 19.91 -11.62 -1.32
CA LEU A 24 19.53 -10.48 -0.47
C LEU A 24 18.21 -9.86 -0.94
N VAL A 25 17.99 -9.75 -2.25
CA VAL A 25 16.71 -9.32 -2.85
C VAL A 25 15.60 -10.31 -2.48
N ASP A 26 15.86 -11.61 -2.54
CA ASP A 26 14.94 -12.66 -2.13
C ASP A 26 14.51 -12.53 -0.66
N GLN A 27 15.43 -12.23 0.26
CA GLN A 27 15.08 -12.06 1.68
C GLN A 27 14.22 -10.84 1.94
N ARG A 28 14.53 -9.70 1.31
CA ARG A 28 13.74 -8.45 1.39
C ARG A 28 12.34 -8.66 0.83
N MET A 29 12.27 -9.20 -0.37
CA MET A 29 11.02 -9.49 -1.07
C MET A 29 10.16 -10.50 -0.30
N ASN A 30 10.75 -11.60 0.17
CA ASN A 30 10.05 -12.64 0.92
C ASN A 30 9.42 -12.12 2.21
N LYS A 31 10.04 -11.17 2.88
CA LYS A 31 9.48 -10.53 4.07
C LYS A 31 8.19 -9.77 3.76
N ILE A 32 8.15 -9.03 2.64
CA ILE A 32 6.97 -8.28 2.21
C ILE A 32 5.91 -9.23 1.67
N LEU A 33 6.29 -10.21 0.84
CA LEU A 33 5.38 -11.21 0.30
C LEU A 33 4.71 -12.05 1.38
N LYS A 34 5.45 -12.42 2.44
CA LYS A 34 4.89 -13.09 3.61
C LYS A 34 3.81 -12.23 4.27
N LYS A 35 4.02 -10.93 4.39
CA LYS A 35 3.03 -10.01 4.96
C LYS A 35 1.81 -9.88 4.05
N ILE A 36 2.00 -9.72 2.75
CA ILE A 36 0.90 -9.68 1.78
C ILE A 36 0.08 -10.97 1.82
N SER A 37 0.71 -12.12 2.02
CA SER A 37 0.02 -13.42 2.04
C SER A 37 -0.94 -13.60 3.22
N GLU A 38 -0.90 -12.74 4.24
CA GLU A 38 -1.90 -12.70 5.31
C GLU A 38 -3.28 -12.24 4.79
N ALA A 39 -3.32 -11.36 3.79
CA ALA A 39 -4.55 -10.89 3.14
C ALA A 39 -4.83 -11.61 1.81
N CYS A 40 -3.77 -11.99 1.08
CA CYS A 40 -3.83 -12.48 -0.28
C CYS A 40 -2.86 -13.65 -0.47
N ASP A 41 -3.35 -14.88 -0.28
CA ASP A 41 -2.55 -16.10 -0.28
C ASP A 41 -2.44 -16.80 -1.65
N GLY A 42 -3.12 -16.28 -2.68
CA GLY A 42 -3.10 -16.81 -4.04
C GLY A 42 -2.09 -16.11 -4.95
N GLU A 43 -2.04 -16.58 -6.19
CA GLU A 43 -1.16 -16.07 -7.24
C GLU A 43 -1.95 -15.53 -8.43
N MET A 44 -1.31 -14.62 -9.17
CA MET A 44 -1.89 -14.06 -10.38
C MET A 44 -1.29 -14.73 -11.60
N GLU A 45 -2.15 -15.29 -12.46
CA GLU A 45 -1.77 -15.84 -13.75
C GLU A 45 -2.30 -14.98 -14.90
N LEU A 46 -1.45 -14.77 -15.91
CA LEU A 46 -1.83 -14.16 -17.17
C LEU A 46 -2.25 -15.26 -18.14
N ARG A 47 -3.50 -15.25 -18.61
CA ARG A 47 -4.02 -16.21 -19.61
C ARG A 47 -4.55 -15.50 -20.86
N GLY A 48 -4.35 -16.15 -21.99
CA GLY A 48 -4.89 -15.77 -23.30
C GLY A 48 -3.91 -15.01 -24.20
N LEU A 49 -3.79 -15.46 -25.45
CA LEU A 49 -2.96 -14.82 -26.47
C LEU A 49 -3.70 -13.66 -27.17
N ALA A 50 -5.01 -13.77 -27.36
CA ALA A 50 -5.80 -12.79 -28.10
C ALA A 50 -6.52 -11.76 -27.20
N ARG A 51 -6.88 -12.13 -25.97
CA ARG A 51 -7.38 -11.24 -24.91
C ARG A 51 -6.67 -11.59 -23.63
N LEU A 52 -5.71 -10.76 -23.24
CA LEU A 52 -5.00 -10.91 -21.98
C LEU A 52 -5.98 -10.75 -20.82
N SER A 53 -6.18 -11.81 -20.05
CA SER A 53 -6.98 -11.80 -18.83
C SER A 53 -6.13 -12.22 -17.66
N PHE A 54 -6.18 -11.43 -16.57
CA PHE A 54 -5.55 -11.79 -15.32
C PHE A 54 -6.53 -12.61 -14.48
N ARG A 55 -6.08 -13.75 -13.97
CA ARG A 55 -6.80 -14.58 -13.01
C ARG A 55 -6.02 -14.69 -11.72
N TYR A 56 -6.75 -14.63 -10.62
CA TYR A 56 -6.24 -14.91 -9.30
C TYR A 56 -6.59 -16.36 -8.94
N ILE A 57 -5.59 -17.11 -8.51
CA ILE A 57 -5.74 -18.50 -8.09
C ILE A 57 -5.42 -18.56 -6.60
N GLY A 58 -6.45 -18.72 -5.75
CA GLY A 58 -6.28 -18.91 -4.32
C GLY A 58 -5.65 -20.27 -4.00
N LYS A 59 -5.11 -20.44 -2.80
CA LYS A 59 -4.55 -21.73 -2.33
C LYS A 59 -5.53 -22.89 -2.41
N SER A 60 -6.83 -22.63 -2.32
CA SER A 60 -7.88 -23.63 -2.51
C SER A 60 -8.07 -24.10 -3.96
N GLY A 61 -7.30 -23.57 -4.90
CA GLY A 61 -7.42 -23.83 -6.34
C GLY A 61 -8.59 -23.13 -7.02
N VAL A 62 -9.32 -22.27 -6.30
CA VAL A 62 -10.41 -21.48 -6.89
C VAL A 62 -9.83 -20.39 -7.76
N GLU A 63 -10.19 -20.40 -9.04
CA GLU A 63 -9.81 -19.37 -10.00
C GLU A 63 -10.85 -18.26 -10.03
N ILE A 64 -10.42 -17.03 -9.82
CA ILE A 64 -11.27 -15.83 -9.87
C ILE A 64 -10.69 -14.88 -10.93
N ASN A 65 -11.56 -14.40 -11.83
CA ASN A 65 -11.16 -13.33 -12.74
C ASN A 65 -10.81 -12.07 -11.91
N LEU A 66 -9.70 -11.40 -12.24
CA LEU A 66 -9.27 -10.20 -11.52
C LEU A 66 -10.37 -9.11 -11.46
N ALA A 67 -11.22 -9.04 -12.51
CA ALA A 67 -12.36 -8.11 -12.52
C ALA A 67 -13.33 -8.37 -11.36
N ASN A 68 -13.48 -9.64 -10.92
CA ASN A 68 -14.42 -10.07 -9.88
C ASN A 68 -13.81 -10.07 -8.47
N LEU A 69 -12.50 -9.81 -8.33
CA LEU A 69 -11.91 -9.59 -7.02
C LEU A 69 -12.42 -8.27 -6.43
N SER A 70 -12.54 -8.24 -5.10
CA SER A 70 -12.77 -6.97 -4.41
C SER A 70 -11.66 -5.96 -4.74
N THR A 71 -11.99 -4.68 -4.74
CA THR A 71 -11.00 -3.63 -5.05
C THR A 71 -9.82 -3.66 -4.09
N GLY A 72 -10.07 -3.92 -2.80
CA GLY A 72 -9.01 -4.07 -1.80
C GLY A 72 -8.06 -5.24 -2.10
N MET A 73 -8.59 -6.41 -2.48
CA MET A 73 -7.76 -7.54 -2.91
C MET A 73 -6.89 -7.19 -4.13
N LYS A 74 -7.44 -6.43 -5.09
CA LYS A 74 -6.68 -5.99 -6.28
C LYS A 74 -5.44 -5.19 -5.90
N THR A 75 -5.52 -4.36 -4.86
CA THR A 75 -4.39 -3.55 -4.37
C THR A 75 -3.24 -4.46 -3.88
N PHE A 76 -3.55 -5.45 -3.04
CA PHE A 76 -2.54 -6.41 -2.56
C PHE A 76 -1.95 -7.24 -3.71
N VAL A 77 -2.81 -7.74 -4.61
CA VAL A 77 -2.39 -8.52 -5.79
C VAL A 77 -1.47 -7.68 -6.70
N ALA A 78 -1.79 -6.41 -6.92
CA ALA A 78 -0.97 -5.52 -7.74
C ALA A 78 0.43 -5.31 -7.12
N ILE A 79 0.51 -5.00 -5.83
CA ILE A 79 1.81 -4.85 -5.14
C ILE A 79 2.61 -6.16 -5.16
N LYS A 80 1.94 -7.30 -4.89
CA LYS A 80 2.57 -8.62 -4.97
C LYS A 80 3.18 -8.87 -6.34
N GLN A 81 2.43 -8.60 -7.41
CA GLN A 81 2.89 -8.81 -8.78
C GLN A 81 4.03 -7.88 -9.16
N LEU A 82 4.00 -6.61 -8.74
CA LEU A 82 5.09 -5.66 -8.97
C LEU A 82 6.38 -6.11 -8.29
N LEU A 83 6.28 -6.67 -7.08
CA LEU A 83 7.41 -7.26 -6.39
C LEU A 83 7.96 -8.48 -7.12
N GLN A 84 7.09 -9.44 -7.48
CA GLN A 84 7.49 -10.69 -8.15
C GLN A 84 8.07 -10.47 -9.56
N ASN A 85 7.66 -9.41 -10.25
CA ASN A 85 8.21 -9.04 -11.55
C ASN A 85 9.43 -8.09 -11.44
N GLU A 86 9.96 -7.88 -10.22
CA GLU A 86 11.06 -6.94 -9.99
C GLU A 86 10.81 -5.52 -10.56
N SER A 87 9.52 -5.14 -10.65
CA SER A 87 9.13 -3.84 -11.20
C SER A 87 9.24 -2.70 -10.18
N LEU A 88 9.46 -3.01 -8.91
CA LEU A 88 9.75 -2.05 -7.85
C LEU A 88 11.26 -1.94 -7.69
N GLU A 89 11.79 -0.82 -8.15
CA GLU A 89 13.23 -0.54 -8.12
C GLU A 89 13.65 0.07 -6.79
N GLU A 90 14.88 -0.21 -6.36
CA GLU A 90 15.48 0.46 -5.20
C GLU A 90 15.54 1.98 -5.44
N LYS A 91 15.18 2.77 -4.44
CA LYS A 91 15.03 4.24 -4.52
C LYS A 91 14.00 4.73 -5.54
N GLY A 92 13.16 3.84 -6.03
CA GLY A 92 12.05 4.18 -6.93
C GLY A 92 11.01 5.08 -6.25
N VAL A 93 10.09 5.61 -7.05
CA VAL A 93 8.97 6.45 -6.60
C VAL A 93 7.66 5.68 -6.69
N LEU A 94 6.89 5.68 -5.60
CA LEU A 94 5.55 5.10 -5.54
C LEU A 94 4.55 6.17 -5.10
N ILE A 95 3.53 6.42 -5.91
CA ILE A 95 2.46 7.37 -5.62
C ILE A 95 1.16 6.59 -5.44
N LEU A 96 0.52 6.76 -4.30
CA LEU A 96 -0.72 6.08 -3.92
C LEU A 96 -1.76 7.11 -3.49
N ASP A 97 -2.89 7.13 -4.18
CA ASP A 97 -4.01 8.01 -3.85
C ASP A 97 -5.11 7.19 -3.17
N GLU A 98 -5.34 7.48 -1.88
CA GLU A 98 -6.30 6.80 -1.01
C GLU A 98 -6.31 5.26 -1.15
N PRO A 99 -5.15 4.59 -1.03
CA PRO A 99 -5.05 3.18 -1.35
C PRO A 99 -5.86 2.28 -0.41
N GLU A 100 -6.28 2.81 0.72
CA GLU A 100 -7.04 2.11 1.76
C GLU A 100 -8.58 2.16 1.60
N VAL A 101 -9.12 2.98 0.69
CA VAL A 101 -10.56 3.29 0.59
C VAL A 101 -11.46 2.04 0.49
N HIS A 102 -10.99 0.99 -0.17
CA HIS A 102 -11.76 -0.24 -0.34
C HIS A 102 -11.28 -1.39 0.56
N LEU A 103 -10.43 -1.10 1.55
CA LEU A 103 -9.92 -2.08 2.49
C LEU A 103 -10.74 -2.08 3.78
N HIS A 104 -11.03 -3.28 4.29
CA HIS A 104 -11.52 -3.45 5.66
C HIS A 104 -10.49 -2.84 6.65
N PRO A 105 -10.90 -2.23 7.77
CA PRO A 105 -9.98 -1.59 8.73
C PRO A 105 -8.77 -2.46 9.13
N GLU A 106 -8.95 -3.76 9.36
CA GLU A 106 -7.84 -4.68 9.65
C GLU A 106 -6.85 -4.80 8.49
N TRP A 107 -7.35 -4.76 7.24
CA TRP A 107 -6.51 -4.81 6.05
C TRP A 107 -5.82 -3.47 5.77
N GLN A 108 -6.40 -2.35 6.20
CA GLN A 108 -5.72 -1.06 6.18
C GLN A 108 -4.46 -1.10 7.05
N ILE A 109 -4.56 -1.69 8.24
CA ILE A 109 -3.42 -1.86 9.16
C ILE A 109 -2.33 -2.72 8.51
N LEU A 110 -2.73 -3.86 7.93
CA LEU A 110 -1.81 -4.74 7.22
C LEU A 110 -1.14 -4.04 6.02
N PHE A 111 -1.93 -3.30 5.24
CA PHE A 111 -1.43 -2.58 4.07
C PHE A 111 -0.45 -1.48 4.45
N ALA A 112 -0.70 -0.77 5.55
CA ALA A 112 0.23 0.21 6.10
C ALA A 112 1.60 -0.43 6.44
N GLU A 113 1.62 -1.62 7.05
CA GLU A 113 2.87 -2.33 7.32
C GLU A 113 3.59 -2.71 6.02
N VAL A 114 2.87 -3.14 4.97
CA VAL A 114 3.44 -3.42 3.65
C VAL A 114 4.10 -2.17 3.06
N ILE A 115 3.43 -1.01 3.10
CA ILE A 115 3.98 0.26 2.60
C ILE A 115 5.26 0.65 3.35
N VAL A 116 5.26 0.54 4.67
CA VAL A 116 6.44 0.82 5.51
C VAL A 116 7.59 -0.14 5.18
N LEU A 117 7.30 -1.42 4.96
CA LEU A 117 8.31 -2.40 4.57
C LEU A 117 8.87 -2.11 3.17
N LEU A 118 8.03 -1.70 2.20
CA LEU A 118 8.50 -1.27 0.87
C LEU A 118 9.49 -0.12 0.98
N GLN A 119 9.16 0.91 1.77
CA GLN A 119 10.08 2.03 2.00
C GLN A 119 11.39 1.56 2.63
N LYS A 120 11.29 0.72 3.67
CA LYS A 120 12.47 0.26 4.43
C LYS A 120 13.40 -0.63 3.60
N GLU A 121 12.84 -1.62 2.90
CA GLU A 121 13.62 -2.68 2.24
C GLU A 121 14.14 -2.22 0.86
N TYR A 122 13.43 -1.31 0.18
CA TYR A 122 13.80 -0.79 -1.15
C TYR A 122 14.22 0.69 -1.15
N ASP A 123 14.26 1.34 0.03
CA ASP A 123 14.58 2.80 0.16
C ASP A 123 13.73 3.69 -0.76
N MET A 124 12.48 3.30 -0.99
CA MET A 124 11.58 3.98 -1.94
C MET A 124 11.14 5.34 -1.43
N HIS A 125 10.90 6.26 -2.36
CA HIS A 125 10.19 7.51 -2.11
C HIS A 125 8.70 7.29 -2.28
N ILE A 126 7.94 7.28 -1.19
CA ILE A 126 6.51 6.99 -1.22
C ILE A 126 5.72 8.26 -0.88
N LEU A 127 4.85 8.68 -1.81
CA LEU A 127 3.85 9.71 -1.59
C LEU A 127 2.48 9.03 -1.52
N LEU A 128 1.77 9.23 -0.42
CA LEU A 128 0.42 8.71 -0.28
C LEU A 128 -0.54 9.77 0.26
N THR A 129 -1.80 9.69 -0.16
CA THR A 129 -2.91 10.43 0.44
C THR A 129 -3.80 9.48 1.22
N THR A 130 -4.44 9.96 2.28
CA THR A 130 -5.38 9.17 3.06
C THR A 130 -6.40 10.05 3.78
N HIS A 131 -7.62 9.52 3.94
CA HIS A 131 -8.66 10.05 4.82
C HIS A 131 -8.96 9.09 5.99
N SER A 132 -8.22 7.99 6.13
CA SER A 132 -8.42 7.02 7.19
C SER A 132 -7.53 7.30 8.42
N PRO A 133 -8.12 7.58 9.59
CA PRO A 133 -7.35 7.70 10.83
C PRO A 133 -6.65 6.39 11.21
N TYR A 134 -7.23 5.24 10.87
CA TYR A 134 -6.64 3.92 11.12
C TYR A 134 -5.38 3.69 10.29
N PHE A 135 -5.46 4.03 9.00
CA PHE A 135 -4.33 3.87 8.09
C PHE A 135 -3.18 4.82 8.45
N LEU A 136 -3.48 6.09 8.73
CA LEU A 136 -2.50 7.07 9.19
C LEU A 136 -1.80 6.59 10.47
N HIS A 137 -2.58 6.16 11.48
CA HIS A 137 -2.01 5.68 12.74
C HIS A 137 -1.15 4.42 12.55
N ALA A 138 -1.58 3.50 11.68
CA ALA A 138 -0.80 2.32 11.36
C ALA A 138 0.53 2.69 10.69
N ILE A 139 0.57 3.67 9.77
CA ILE A 139 1.82 4.19 9.20
C ILE A 139 2.75 4.72 10.29
N GLU A 140 2.24 5.52 11.24
CA GLU A 140 3.04 6.04 12.38
C GLU A 140 3.61 4.91 13.23
N VAL A 141 2.76 3.96 13.65
CA VAL A 141 3.16 2.83 14.50
C VAL A 141 4.20 1.95 13.80
N TYR A 142 3.97 1.59 12.56
CA TYR A 142 4.89 0.71 11.84
C TYR A 142 6.18 1.42 11.43
N SER A 143 6.13 2.71 11.13
CA SER A 143 7.35 3.50 10.89
C SER A 143 8.24 3.55 12.13
N ALA A 144 7.66 3.73 13.31
CA ALA A 144 8.39 3.67 14.58
C ALA A 144 8.92 2.26 14.86
N LYS A 145 8.09 1.21 14.72
CA LYS A 145 8.46 -0.20 14.89
C LYS A 145 9.65 -0.60 14.00
N HIS A 146 9.64 -0.15 12.76
CA HIS A 146 10.68 -0.45 11.77
C HIS A 146 11.84 0.55 11.77
N ARG A 147 11.84 1.56 12.67
CA ARG A 147 12.90 2.55 12.88
C ARG A 147 13.14 3.44 11.64
N ILE A 148 12.07 3.84 10.98
CA ILE A 148 12.08 4.79 9.85
C ILE A 148 11.17 6.00 10.06
N ALA A 149 10.70 6.24 11.29
CA ALA A 149 9.83 7.36 11.61
C ALA A 149 10.45 8.74 11.29
N ASP A 150 11.77 8.85 11.39
CA ASP A 150 12.53 10.04 11.03
C ASP A 150 12.51 10.36 9.52
N ARG A 151 12.18 9.38 8.68
CA ARG A 151 12.02 9.54 7.23
C ARG A 151 10.59 9.95 6.84
N CYS A 152 9.61 9.81 7.74
CA CYS A 152 8.22 10.17 7.47
C CYS A 152 8.00 11.68 7.57
N ARG A 153 7.17 12.21 6.66
CA ARG A 153 6.73 13.60 6.67
C ARG A 153 5.22 13.62 6.47
N TYR A 154 4.53 14.38 7.32
CA TYR A 154 3.07 14.46 7.32
C TYR A 154 2.66 15.87 6.89
N TYR A 155 1.69 15.92 6.01
CA TYR A 155 1.15 17.15 5.46
C TYR A 155 -0.37 17.17 5.58
N LEU A 156 -0.93 18.29 5.97
CA LEU A 156 -2.37 18.51 6.03
C LEU A 156 -2.77 19.47 4.90
N ALA A 157 -3.68 19.00 4.04
CA ALA A 157 -4.31 19.84 3.02
C ALA A 157 -5.57 20.49 3.61
N GLU A 158 -5.70 21.79 3.47
CA GLU A 158 -6.84 22.58 3.94
C GLU A 158 -7.29 23.59 2.89
N ASN A 159 -8.60 23.80 2.81
CA ASN A 159 -9.16 24.88 2.02
C ASN A 159 -9.13 26.18 2.82
N VAL A 160 -8.48 27.20 2.27
CA VAL A 160 -8.44 28.56 2.82
C VAL A 160 -9.06 29.50 1.78
N GLY A 161 -10.35 29.78 1.95
CA GLY A 161 -11.16 30.47 0.94
C GLY A 161 -11.27 29.61 -0.33
N GLU A 162 -10.88 30.14 -1.46
CA GLU A 162 -10.91 29.45 -2.76
C GLU A 162 -9.62 28.67 -3.10
N ARG A 163 -8.68 28.62 -2.19
CA ARG A 163 -7.36 27.99 -2.42
C ARG A 163 -7.13 26.83 -1.46
N ALA A 164 -6.50 25.76 -1.97
CA ALA A 164 -5.95 24.72 -1.12
C ALA A 164 -4.58 25.13 -0.59
N GLN A 165 -4.34 24.92 0.70
CA GLN A 165 -3.05 25.13 1.36
C GLN A 165 -2.56 23.80 1.94
N ILE A 166 -1.28 23.49 1.74
CA ILE A 166 -0.63 22.31 2.32
C ILE A 166 0.31 22.78 3.44
N LYS A 167 0.08 22.25 4.65
CA LYS A 167 0.89 22.54 5.83
C LYS A 167 1.69 21.31 6.25
N ASN A 168 2.98 21.48 6.54
CA ASN A 168 3.77 20.45 7.17
C ASN A 168 3.36 20.33 8.64
N VAL A 169 2.84 19.17 9.03
CA VAL A 169 2.36 18.85 10.38
C VAL A 169 3.11 17.67 11.00
N THR A 170 4.32 17.39 10.52
CA THR A 170 5.13 16.25 10.99
C THR A 170 5.37 16.25 12.51
N ARG A 171 5.37 17.42 13.13
CA ARG A 171 5.52 17.57 14.61
C ARG A 171 4.22 17.86 15.33
N ALA A 172 3.09 17.78 14.63
CA ALA A 172 1.77 18.15 15.12
C ALA A 172 0.70 17.30 14.39
N THR A 173 0.91 16.00 14.34
CA THR A 173 0.00 15.04 13.65
C THR A 173 -1.38 15.00 14.32
N GLU A 174 -1.49 15.43 15.58
CA GLU A 174 -2.78 15.63 16.27
C GLU A 174 -3.74 16.56 15.50
N LEU A 175 -3.22 17.51 14.72
CA LEU A 175 -4.06 18.39 13.88
C LEU A 175 -4.78 17.59 12.79
N VAL A 176 -4.15 16.56 12.26
CA VAL A 176 -4.77 15.66 11.27
C VAL A 176 -5.85 14.82 11.92
N TYR A 177 -5.55 14.23 13.09
CA TYR A 177 -6.52 13.42 13.84
C TYR A 177 -7.75 14.24 14.25
N ASN A 178 -7.59 15.44 14.76
CA ASN A 178 -8.69 16.33 15.10
C ASN A 178 -9.63 16.55 13.91
N LYS A 179 -9.06 16.65 12.70
CA LYS A 179 -9.86 16.83 11.48
C LYS A 179 -10.56 15.53 11.05
N LEU A 180 -9.84 14.41 11.07
CA LEU A 180 -10.37 13.11 10.67
C LEU A 180 -11.43 12.57 11.65
N LEU A 181 -11.30 12.87 12.95
CA LEU A 181 -12.22 12.41 14.00
C LEU A 181 -13.39 13.36 14.26
N ARG A 182 -13.37 14.57 13.70
CA ARG A 182 -14.46 15.55 13.86
C ARG A 182 -15.86 14.99 13.58
N PRO A 183 -16.10 14.12 12.55
CA PRO A 183 -17.42 13.53 12.36
C PRO A 183 -17.93 12.74 13.56
N PHE A 184 -17.07 12.06 14.31
CA PHE A 184 -17.44 11.34 15.54
C PHE A 184 -17.85 12.31 16.65
N GLU A 185 -17.18 13.46 16.78
CA GLU A 185 -17.54 14.49 17.76
C GLU A 185 -18.92 15.10 17.44
N ILE A 186 -19.22 15.32 16.16
CA ILE A 186 -20.53 15.79 15.71
C ILE A 186 -21.62 14.79 16.08
N LEU A 187 -21.44 13.51 15.75
CA LEU A 187 -22.42 12.45 16.06
C LEU A 187 -22.62 12.33 17.59
N LYS A 188 -21.55 12.36 18.36
CA LYS A 188 -21.62 12.32 19.82
C LYS A 188 -22.38 13.50 20.40
N ALA A 189 -22.23 14.69 19.83
CA ALA A 189 -22.98 15.86 20.26
C ALA A 189 -24.49 15.75 19.95
N GLU A 190 -24.89 15.09 18.86
CA GLU A 190 -26.30 14.80 18.58
C GLU A 190 -26.91 13.78 19.54
N GLU A 191 -26.18 12.73 19.93
CA GLU A 191 -26.65 11.75 20.92
C GLU A 191 -27.02 12.39 22.28
N TYR A 192 -26.31 13.46 22.69
CA TYR A 192 -26.58 14.18 23.95
C TYR A 192 -27.66 15.25 23.84
N ARG A 193 -28.15 15.59 22.61
CA ARG A 193 -29.24 16.55 22.44
C ARG A 193 -30.62 15.94 22.67
N ASP A 194 -30.74 14.64 22.40
CA ASP A 194 -32.00 13.89 22.50
C ASP A 194 -32.15 13.14 23.85
N SER A 195 -31.18 13.33 24.77
CA SER A 195 -31.19 12.74 26.14
C SER A 195 -31.51 13.79 27.18
#